data_df79ed2e34079db413be5e20262dc5e1
#
_entry.id   df79ed2e34079db413be5e20262dc5e1
#
_cell.length_a   1.000
_cell.length_b   1.000
_cell.length_c   1.000
_cell.angle_alpha   90.00
_cell.angle_beta   90.00
_cell.angle_gamma   90.00
#
_symmetry.space_group_name_H-M   'P 1'
#
loop_
_entity.id
_entity.type
_entity.pdbx_description
1 polymer ?
#
loop_
_entity_poly.entity_id
_entity_poly.type
_entity_poly.pdbx_seq_one_letter_code
_entity_poly.pdbx_strand_id
1 'polypeptide(L)'
;ELTKDDGTPYKVFTPFWKKTEQAYINKLPSKILKIKKKQKQIIFFKKTISSKDFLPKNDWFKKLDKYWTPSENEAKKYLQKLIKDKIKDYGENRDIPSVEGTSKLSPFLKFGQIHVETIWNECQEIKSKGVGHRKYINELGWREFSHSLINYFPQMLKGNLRKDFDNFPWVTNAKFLEKWKKGMTGYPIVDAGMRELYETGWMHNRVRMIVASFLVKHLRIHWMEGEKHFKNCLV
;
A
#
# COMPACT_ATOMS: atom_id res chain seq x y z
N GLU A 1 15.87 -13.54 -5.22
CA GLU A 1 14.69 -14.26 -4.73
C GLU A 1 15.01 -14.93 -3.40
N LEU A 2 14.13 -14.77 -2.41
CA LEU A 2 14.30 -15.34 -1.07
C LEU A 2 13.36 -16.53 -0.90
N THR A 3 13.95 -17.71 -0.82
CA THR A 3 13.25 -18.96 -0.53
C THR A 3 13.72 -19.52 0.82
N LYS A 4 13.02 -20.52 1.33
CA LYS A 4 13.49 -21.36 2.43
C LYS A 4 14.68 -22.19 1.97
N ASP A 5 15.30 -22.90 2.91
CA ASP A 5 16.47 -23.75 2.61
C ASP A 5 16.11 -24.99 1.75
N ASP A 6 14.83 -25.39 1.74
CA ASP A 6 14.26 -26.42 0.87
C ASP A 6 13.87 -25.90 -0.54
N GLY A 7 14.18 -24.63 -0.85
CA GLY A 7 13.83 -23.99 -2.12
C GLY A 7 12.36 -23.53 -2.23
N THR A 8 11.52 -23.83 -1.24
CA THR A 8 10.11 -23.44 -1.28
C THR A 8 9.89 -21.98 -0.84
N PRO A 9 8.86 -21.30 -1.38
CA PRO A 9 8.56 -19.92 -1.00
C PRO A 9 7.95 -19.82 0.40
N TYR A 10 8.17 -18.67 1.03
CA TYR A 10 7.54 -18.35 2.30
C TYR A 10 6.05 -18.05 2.13
N LYS A 11 5.21 -18.63 3.00
CA LYS A 11 3.76 -18.34 3.10
C LYS A 11 3.38 -17.63 4.40
N VAL A 12 4.37 -17.38 5.28
CA VAL A 12 4.17 -16.73 6.58
C VAL A 12 5.19 -15.60 6.74
N PHE A 13 4.75 -14.46 7.25
CA PHE A 13 5.54 -13.24 7.34
C PHE A 13 6.78 -13.37 8.23
N THR A 14 6.63 -13.88 9.45
CA THR A 14 7.71 -13.85 10.44
C THR A 14 9.00 -14.54 9.97
N PRO A 15 8.98 -15.79 9.47
CA PRO A 15 10.20 -16.42 8.97
C PRO A 15 10.74 -15.74 7.69
N PHE A 16 9.86 -15.26 6.82
CA PHE A 16 10.25 -14.48 5.64
C PHE A 16 11.03 -13.24 6.07
N TRP A 17 10.45 -12.44 6.96
CA TRP A 17 11.04 -11.16 7.34
C TRP A 17 12.36 -11.32 8.08
N LYS A 18 12.46 -12.30 8.96
CA LYS A 18 13.73 -12.60 9.67
C LYS A 18 14.89 -12.83 8.69
N LYS A 19 14.66 -13.58 7.60
CA LYS A 19 15.69 -13.85 6.57
C LYS A 19 15.92 -12.64 5.67
N THR A 20 14.85 -11.95 5.26
CA THR A 20 14.91 -10.79 4.37
C THR A 20 15.60 -9.61 5.02
N GLU A 21 15.30 -9.32 6.28
CA GLU A 21 15.90 -8.19 7.02
C GLU A 21 17.41 -8.33 7.12
N GLN A 22 17.93 -9.52 7.38
CA GLN A 22 19.37 -9.78 7.39
C GLN A 22 20.02 -9.49 6.04
N ALA A 23 19.34 -9.86 4.94
CA ALA A 23 19.81 -9.54 3.60
C ALA A 23 19.83 -8.04 3.31
N TYR A 24 18.84 -7.28 3.82
CA TYR A 24 18.81 -5.82 3.73
C TYR A 24 19.92 -5.14 4.52
N ILE A 25 20.18 -5.60 5.75
CA ILE A 25 21.24 -5.06 6.62
C ILE A 25 22.62 -5.24 5.98
N ASN A 26 22.83 -6.36 5.31
CA ASN A 26 24.10 -6.70 4.67
C ASN A 26 24.26 -6.10 3.27
N LYS A 27 23.22 -5.47 2.72
CA LYS A 27 23.25 -4.87 1.39
C LYS A 27 23.95 -3.52 1.46
N LEU A 28 25.01 -3.36 0.68
CA LEU A 28 25.61 -2.04 0.48
C LEU A 28 24.60 -1.08 -0.13
N PRO A 29 24.58 0.20 0.29
CA PRO A 29 23.68 1.17 -0.28
C PRO A 29 23.88 1.24 -1.79
N SER A 30 22.80 1.12 -2.54
CA SER A 30 22.83 1.24 -3.99
C SER A 30 23.41 2.60 -4.36
N LYS A 31 24.46 2.65 -5.15
CA LYS A 31 24.96 3.92 -5.68
C LYS A 31 23.83 4.57 -6.46
N ILE A 32 23.36 5.73 -6.00
CA ILE A 32 22.46 6.56 -6.78
C ILE A 32 23.19 6.89 -8.08
N LEU A 33 22.74 6.32 -9.17
CA LEU A 33 23.26 6.66 -10.49
C LEU A 33 22.94 8.13 -10.74
N LYS A 34 23.95 9.00 -10.61
CA LYS A 34 23.83 10.38 -11.05
C LYS A 34 23.60 10.34 -12.56
N ILE A 35 22.36 10.59 -12.98
CA ILE A 35 22.06 10.76 -14.40
C ILE A 35 22.89 11.92 -14.88
N LYS A 36 23.94 11.65 -15.69
CA LYS A 36 24.71 12.69 -16.36
C LYS A 36 23.75 13.46 -17.24
N LYS A 37 23.46 14.71 -16.88
CA LYS A 37 22.74 15.63 -17.77
C LYS A 37 23.49 15.65 -19.09
N LYS A 38 22.89 15.15 -20.13
CA LYS A 38 23.03 15.37 -21.57
C LYS A 38 22.97 14.06 -22.35
N GLN A 39 21.79 13.75 -22.78
CA GLN A 39 21.63 13.35 -24.17
C GLN A 39 20.45 14.17 -24.72
N LYS A 40 20.75 15.16 -25.54
CA LYS A 40 19.75 15.78 -26.43
C LYS A 40 19.44 14.77 -27.52
N GLN A 41 18.66 13.75 -27.21
CA GLN A 41 17.93 13.02 -28.23
C GLN A 41 16.60 13.74 -28.42
N ILE A 42 16.55 14.58 -29.43
CA ILE A 42 15.29 15.13 -29.93
C ILE A 42 14.67 14.01 -30.76
N ILE A 43 13.81 13.22 -30.15
CA ILE A 43 13.01 12.23 -30.87
C ILE A 43 11.75 12.97 -31.36
N PHE A 44 11.68 13.20 -32.65
CA PHE A 44 10.47 13.74 -33.29
C PHE A 44 9.46 12.60 -33.48
N PHE A 45 8.42 12.57 -32.67
CA PHE A 45 7.26 11.72 -32.95
C PHE A 45 6.29 12.48 -33.85
N LYS A 46 5.81 11.83 -34.93
CA LYS A 46 4.75 12.38 -35.83
C LYS A 46 3.42 12.61 -35.07
N LYS A 47 3.24 11.98 -33.90
CA LYS A 47 2.07 12.14 -33.04
C LYS A 47 2.53 12.22 -31.60
N THR A 48 2.40 13.37 -30.97
CA THR A 48 2.62 13.56 -29.53
C THR A 48 1.41 13.08 -28.77
N ILE A 49 1.62 12.14 -27.85
CA ILE A 49 0.59 11.75 -26.88
C ILE A 49 0.65 12.77 -25.74
N SER A 50 -0.47 13.44 -25.48
CA SER A 50 -0.59 14.37 -24.37
C SER A 50 -0.84 13.61 -23.07
N SER A 51 -0.34 14.13 -21.94
CA SER A 51 -0.71 13.60 -20.61
C SER A 51 -2.23 13.61 -20.38
N LYS A 52 -2.95 14.50 -21.05
CA LYS A 52 -4.43 14.56 -21.01
C LYS A 52 -5.11 13.30 -21.59
N ASP A 53 -4.44 12.60 -22.51
CA ASP A 53 -4.98 11.39 -23.16
C ASP A 53 -5.06 10.21 -22.16
N PHE A 54 -4.34 10.28 -21.04
CA PHE A 54 -4.33 9.29 -19.98
C PHE A 54 -5.28 9.63 -18.81
N LEU A 55 -5.89 10.81 -18.82
CA LEU A 55 -6.81 11.19 -17.76
C LEU A 55 -8.17 10.50 -17.94
N PRO A 56 -8.83 10.09 -16.84
CA PRO A 56 -10.19 9.60 -16.89
C PRO A 56 -11.13 10.62 -17.57
N LYS A 57 -12.13 10.13 -18.29
CA LYS A 57 -13.13 11.01 -18.96
C LYS A 57 -14.02 11.78 -17.98
N ASN A 58 -14.07 11.35 -16.72
CA ASN A 58 -14.85 11.99 -15.65
C ASN A 58 -13.92 12.63 -14.63
N ASP A 59 -14.42 13.63 -13.92
CA ASP A 59 -13.66 14.51 -13.04
C ASP A 59 -13.57 14.05 -11.58
N TRP A 60 -13.98 12.82 -11.28
CA TRP A 60 -14.02 12.32 -9.90
C TRP A 60 -12.67 12.40 -9.18
N PHE A 61 -11.57 12.25 -9.91
CA PHE A 61 -10.22 12.25 -9.35
C PHE A 61 -9.74 13.67 -8.97
N LYS A 62 -10.31 14.74 -9.52
CA LYS A 62 -9.88 16.12 -9.23
C LYS A 62 -9.98 16.48 -7.76
N LYS A 63 -10.89 15.87 -7.02
CA LYS A 63 -10.99 16.07 -5.56
C LYS A 63 -9.76 15.57 -4.81
N LEU A 64 -9.02 14.60 -5.37
CA LEU A 64 -7.83 14.03 -4.75
C LEU A 64 -6.68 15.05 -4.66
N ASP A 65 -6.66 16.06 -5.54
CA ASP A 65 -5.68 17.16 -5.52
C ASP A 65 -5.71 17.98 -4.23
N LYS A 66 -6.83 17.94 -3.51
CA LYS A 66 -6.96 18.56 -2.17
C LYS A 66 -6.14 17.82 -1.10
N TYR A 67 -5.88 16.53 -1.29
CA TYR A 67 -5.27 15.64 -0.30
C TYR A 67 -3.86 15.22 -0.67
N TRP A 68 -3.53 15.21 -1.96
CA TRP A 68 -2.29 14.64 -2.48
C TRP A 68 -1.62 15.56 -3.48
N THR A 69 -0.34 15.83 -3.25
CA THR A 69 0.54 16.47 -4.23
C THR A 69 1.57 15.45 -4.69
N PRO A 70 1.42 14.88 -5.91
CA PRO A 70 2.28 13.81 -6.38
C PRO A 70 3.64 14.35 -6.78
N SER A 71 4.62 14.34 -5.86
CA SER A 71 5.99 14.75 -6.12
C SER A 71 7.00 14.09 -5.19
N GLU A 72 8.25 13.97 -5.64
CA GLU A 72 9.36 13.49 -4.80
C GLU A 72 9.61 14.41 -3.58
N ASN A 73 9.45 15.71 -3.74
CA ASN A 73 9.62 16.66 -2.65
C ASN A 73 8.57 16.47 -1.56
N GLU A 74 7.32 16.20 -1.95
CA GLU A 74 6.26 15.92 -1.00
C GLU A 74 6.50 14.59 -0.28
N ALA A 75 6.90 13.56 -1.01
CA ALA A 75 7.29 12.28 -0.41
C ALA A 75 8.39 12.44 0.65
N LYS A 76 9.40 13.27 0.39
CA LYS A 76 10.46 13.58 1.36
C LYS A 76 9.92 14.30 2.60
N LYS A 77 8.99 15.24 2.45
CA LYS A 77 8.35 15.90 3.61
C LYS A 77 7.59 14.89 4.48
N TYR A 78 6.83 13.96 3.86
CA TYR A 78 6.15 12.89 4.61
C TYR A 78 7.13 11.98 5.35
N LEU A 79 8.28 11.65 4.74
CA LEU A 79 9.34 10.88 5.39
C LEU A 79 9.95 11.65 6.58
N GLN A 80 10.26 12.92 6.39
CA GLN A 80 10.79 13.78 7.47
C GLN A 80 9.80 13.91 8.63
N LYS A 81 8.50 14.10 8.33
CA LYS A 81 7.44 14.15 9.35
C LYS A 81 7.35 12.83 10.11
N LEU A 82 7.46 11.69 9.41
CA LEU A 82 7.50 10.39 10.07
C LEU A 82 8.65 10.30 11.07
N ILE A 83 9.87 10.62 10.61
CA ILE A 83 11.10 10.47 11.43
C ILE A 83 11.10 11.39 12.64
N LYS A 84 10.68 12.65 12.47
CA LYS A 84 10.70 13.64 13.55
C LYS A 84 9.57 13.45 14.55
N ASP A 85 8.35 13.26 14.05
CA ASP A 85 7.16 13.47 14.85
C ASP A 85 6.42 12.18 15.21
N LYS A 86 6.59 11.11 14.42
CA LYS A 86 5.70 9.95 14.53
C LYS A 86 6.41 8.65 14.88
N ILE A 87 7.68 8.47 14.51
CA ILE A 87 8.36 7.18 14.57
C ILE A 87 8.47 6.64 16.00
N LYS A 88 8.62 7.52 16.99
CA LYS A 88 8.74 7.15 18.41
C LYS A 88 7.51 6.41 18.89
N ASP A 89 6.33 6.97 18.64
CA ASP A 89 5.04 6.46 19.13
C ASP A 89 4.26 5.70 18.04
N TYR A 90 4.93 5.40 16.92
CA TYR A 90 4.33 4.73 15.78
C TYR A 90 3.68 3.40 16.15
N GLY A 91 4.26 2.67 17.10
CA GLY A 91 3.78 1.36 17.52
C GLY A 91 2.34 1.37 18.05
N GLU A 92 1.95 2.44 18.72
CA GLU A 92 0.62 2.63 19.30
C GLU A 92 -0.29 3.43 18.37
N ASN A 93 0.18 4.61 17.96
CA ASN A 93 -0.62 5.56 17.20
C ASN A 93 -1.07 5.05 15.83
N ARG A 94 -0.28 4.16 15.21
CA ARG A 94 -0.66 3.54 13.93
C ARG A 94 -1.91 2.66 13.99
N ASP A 95 -2.32 2.26 15.16
CA ASP A 95 -3.48 1.38 15.35
C ASP A 95 -4.76 2.13 15.69
N ILE A 96 -4.67 3.44 15.89
CA ILE A 96 -5.78 4.32 16.26
C ILE A 96 -6.22 5.15 15.05
N PRO A 97 -7.39 4.85 14.43
CA PRO A 97 -7.83 5.53 13.20
C PRO A 97 -8.04 7.05 13.35
N SER A 98 -8.37 7.53 14.54
CA SER A 98 -8.59 8.96 14.83
C SER A 98 -7.29 9.75 15.01
N VAL A 99 -6.13 9.08 15.05
CA VAL A 99 -4.81 9.70 15.21
C VAL A 99 -4.05 9.67 13.89
N GLU A 100 -3.41 10.77 13.51
CA GLU A 100 -2.50 10.81 12.37
C GLU A 100 -1.17 10.08 12.64
N GLY A 101 -1.24 8.83 13.11
CA GLY A 101 -0.10 8.01 13.51
C GLY A 101 0.65 7.33 12.36
N THR A 102 0.08 7.28 11.16
CA THR A 102 0.69 6.58 10.01
C THR A 102 1.60 7.50 9.19
N SER A 103 2.49 6.91 8.38
CA SER A 103 3.41 7.66 7.51
C SER A 103 2.73 8.28 6.29
N LYS A 104 1.63 7.69 5.82
CA LYS A 104 0.97 8.02 4.54
C LYS A 104 1.92 7.97 3.32
N LEU A 105 3.01 7.19 3.38
CA LEU A 105 3.99 7.05 2.30
C LEU A 105 3.58 6.05 1.20
N SER A 106 2.52 5.28 1.42
CA SER A 106 2.12 4.22 0.49
C SER A 106 1.82 4.70 -0.94
N PRO A 107 1.16 5.85 -1.21
CA PRO A 107 0.97 6.34 -2.56
C PRO A 107 2.29 6.67 -3.25
N PHE A 108 3.18 7.35 -2.54
CA PHE A 108 4.49 7.75 -3.07
C PHE A 108 5.39 6.55 -3.39
N LEU A 109 5.32 5.48 -2.58
CA LEU A 109 5.98 4.21 -2.85
C LEU A 109 5.39 3.49 -4.07
N LYS A 110 4.06 3.52 -4.21
CA LYS A 110 3.34 2.88 -5.32
C LYS A 110 3.74 3.48 -6.66
N PHE A 111 3.86 4.80 -6.73
CA PHE A 111 4.18 5.54 -7.96
C PHE A 111 5.67 5.84 -8.12
N GLY A 112 6.54 5.30 -7.28
CA GLY A 112 7.99 5.45 -7.39
C GLY A 112 8.52 6.85 -7.10
N GLN A 113 7.74 7.71 -6.43
CA GLN A 113 8.16 9.06 -6.03
C GLN A 113 9.13 9.04 -4.84
N ILE A 114 9.19 7.92 -4.14
CA ILE A 114 10.22 7.60 -3.16
C ILE A 114 10.55 6.10 -3.23
N HIS A 115 11.83 5.78 -3.15
CA HIS A 115 12.26 4.38 -3.15
C HIS A 115 12.27 3.81 -1.73
N VAL A 116 11.95 2.53 -1.58
CA VAL A 116 11.91 1.87 -0.26
C VAL A 116 13.28 1.88 0.44
N GLU A 117 14.38 1.76 -0.30
CA GLU A 117 15.74 1.86 0.25
C GLU A 117 16.02 3.24 0.86
N THR A 118 15.50 4.32 0.26
CA THR A 118 15.63 5.66 0.84
C THR A 118 14.98 5.73 2.20
N ILE A 119 13.76 5.20 2.33
CA ILE A 119 13.04 5.16 3.61
C ILE A 119 13.79 4.28 4.62
N TRP A 120 14.27 3.12 4.19
CA TRP A 120 15.04 2.21 5.02
C TRP A 120 16.29 2.87 5.58
N ASN A 121 17.11 3.49 4.71
CA ASN A 121 18.36 4.12 5.09
C ASN A 121 18.13 5.28 6.06
N GLU A 122 17.18 6.16 5.79
CA GLU A 122 16.82 7.25 6.69
C GLU A 122 16.35 6.74 8.06
N CYS A 123 15.61 5.64 8.08
CA CYS A 123 15.23 5.01 9.35
C CYS A 123 16.41 4.39 10.09
N GLN A 124 17.44 3.88 9.39
CA GLN A 124 18.65 3.34 10.04
C GLN A 124 19.50 4.41 10.72
N GLU A 125 19.48 5.65 10.21
CA GLU A 125 20.22 6.79 10.79
C GLU A 125 19.61 7.31 12.10
N ILE A 126 18.41 6.85 12.48
CA ILE A 126 17.76 7.25 13.73
C ILE A 126 18.57 6.72 14.93
N LYS A 127 19.04 7.62 15.78
CA LYS A 127 19.88 7.28 16.94
C LYS A 127 19.15 6.44 17.99
N SER A 128 17.87 6.76 18.26
CA SER A 128 17.05 6.07 19.25
C SER A 128 16.05 5.11 18.57
N LYS A 129 16.45 3.85 18.41
CA LYS A 129 15.64 2.80 17.78
C LYS A 129 14.75 2.11 18.82
N GLY A 130 13.59 2.71 19.10
CA GLY A 130 12.58 2.16 20.02
C GLY A 130 11.58 1.21 19.34
N VAL A 131 10.54 0.85 20.10
CA VAL A 131 9.45 -0.05 19.64
C VAL A 131 8.75 0.49 18.40
N GLY A 132 8.47 1.79 18.34
CA GLY A 132 7.81 2.42 17.20
C GLY A 132 8.63 2.30 15.90
N HIS A 133 9.96 2.55 15.98
CA HIS A 133 10.88 2.33 14.88
C HIS A 133 10.82 0.87 14.38
N ARG A 134 10.93 -0.11 15.29
CA ARG A 134 10.85 -1.53 14.92
C ARG A 134 9.53 -1.89 14.24
N LYS A 135 8.43 -1.37 14.75
CA LYS A 135 7.09 -1.56 14.14
C LYS A 135 7.03 -0.99 12.72
N TYR A 136 7.58 0.21 12.50
CA TYR A 136 7.60 0.81 11.17
C TYR A 136 8.45 0.01 10.17
N ILE A 137 9.62 -0.43 10.58
CA ILE A 137 10.49 -1.30 9.76
C ILE A 137 9.76 -2.59 9.36
N ASN A 138 8.97 -3.17 10.26
CA ASN A 138 8.16 -4.34 9.94
C ASN A 138 7.08 -4.03 8.87
N GLU A 139 6.56 -2.80 8.78
CA GLU A 139 5.61 -2.44 7.71
C GLU A 139 6.28 -2.43 6.32
N LEU A 140 7.54 -2.02 6.23
CA LEU A 140 8.31 -2.18 5.01
C LEU A 140 8.49 -3.67 4.66
N GLY A 141 8.74 -4.50 5.68
CA GLY A 141 8.80 -5.95 5.53
C GLY A 141 7.49 -6.57 5.02
N TRP A 142 6.34 -6.13 5.50
CA TRP A 142 5.03 -6.57 5.02
C TRP A 142 4.81 -6.24 3.54
N ARG A 143 5.28 -5.08 3.10
CA ARG A 143 5.26 -4.71 1.68
C ARG A 143 6.06 -5.70 0.84
N GLU A 144 7.31 -5.98 1.23
CA GLU A 144 8.18 -6.94 0.52
C GLU A 144 7.58 -8.36 0.52
N PHE A 145 7.01 -8.79 1.65
CA PHE A 145 6.31 -10.07 1.74
C PHE A 145 5.13 -10.17 0.78
N SER A 146 4.35 -9.10 0.64
CA SER A 146 3.22 -9.06 -0.30
C SER A 146 3.69 -9.17 -1.74
N HIS A 147 4.79 -8.51 -2.12
CA HIS A 147 5.40 -8.66 -3.44
C HIS A 147 5.91 -10.08 -3.67
N SER A 148 6.56 -10.68 -2.67
CA SER A 148 7.03 -12.05 -2.72
C SER A 148 5.87 -13.05 -2.93
N LEU A 149 4.76 -12.87 -2.21
CA LEU A 149 3.58 -13.72 -2.40
C LEU A 149 3.03 -13.66 -3.82
N ILE A 150 2.89 -12.46 -4.39
CA ILE A 150 2.40 -12.29 -5.77
C ILE A 150 3.36 -12.92 -6.78
N ASN A 151 4.67 -12.78 -6.55
CA ASN A 151 5.69 -13.35 -7.44
C ASN A 151 5.65 -14.88 -7.45
N TYR A 152 5.53 -15.51 -6.29
CA TYR A 152 5.53 -16.98 -6.18
C TYR A 152 4.15 -17.61 -6.36
N PHE A 153 3.08 -16.87 -6.12
CA PHE A 153 1.71 -17.35 -6.21
C PHE A 153 0.84 -16.43 -7.08
N PRO A 154 1.21 -16.21 -8.37
CA PRO A 154 0.49 -15.27 -9.25
C PRO A 154 -1.00 -15.65 -9.44
N GLN A 155 -1.36 -16.91 -9.24
CA GLN A 155 -2.75 -17.37 -9.29
C GLN A 155 -3.65 -16.67 -8.25
N MET A 156 -3.08 -16.14 -7.16
CA MET A 156 -3.85 -15.39 -6.16
C MET A 156 -4.46 -14.08 -6.71
N LEU A 157 -3.98 -13.60 -7.85
CA LEU A 157 -4.58 -12.44 -8.54
C LEU A 157 -5.92 -12.77 -9.20
N LYS A 158 -6.24 -14.07 -9.37
CA LYS A 158 -7.45 -14.54 -10.07
C LYS A 158 -8.31 -15.48 -9.22
N GLY A 159 -7.89 -15.79 -8.00
CA GLY A 159 -8.62 -16.73 -7.14
C GLY A 159 -8.02 -16.82 -5.74
N ASN A 160 -8.51 -17.75 -4.95
CA ASN A 160 -8.06 -17.91 -3.58
C ASN A 160 -6.65 -18.51 -3.50
N LEU A 161 -5.79 -17.92 -2.66
CA LEU A 161 -4.47 -18.48 -2.35
C LEU A 161 -4.60 -19.86 -1.67
N ARG A 162 -5.59 -19.98 -0.77
CA ARG A 162 -5.96 -21.23 -0.12
C ARG A 162 -7.19 -21.79 -0.79
N LYS A 163 -7.06 -22.96 -1.39
CA LYS A 163 -8.12 -23.66 -2.15
C LYS A 163 -9.34 -24.02 -1.32
N ASP A 164 -9.18 -24.19 0.00
CA ASP A 164 -10.30 -24.44 0.93
C ASP A 164 -11.41 -23.38 0.81
N PHE A 165 -11.06 -22.13 0.45
CA PHE A 165 -12.01 -21.04 0.27
C PHE A 165 -12.72 -21.03 -1.09
N ASP A 166 -12.37 -21.92 -2.01
CA ASP A 166 -13.09 -22.06 -3.28
C ASP A 166 -14.50 -22.62 -3.02
N ASN A 167 -14.66 -23.45 -1.98
CA ASN A 167 -15.93 -24.03 -1.56
C ASN A 167 -16.71 -23.20 -0.53
N PHE A 168 -16.23 -22.01 -0.18
CA PHE A 168 -16.93 -21.13 0.75
C PHE A 168 -18.26 -20.67 0.11
N PRO A 169 -19.40 -20.65 0.86
CA PRO A 169 -20.70 -20.27 0.32
C PRO A 169 -20.81 -18.75 0.10
N TRP A 170 -20.13 -18.27 -0.92
CA TRP A 170 -20.19 -16.87 -1.33
C TRP A 170 -21.58 -16.47 -1.80
N VAL A 171 -22.01 -15.27 -1.46
CA VAL A 171 -23.29 -14.70 -1.83
C VAL A 171 -23.11 -13.61 -2.88
N THR A 172 -23.89 -13.68 -3.95
CA THR A 172 -24.01 -12.60 -4.91
C THR A 172 -25.17 -11.68 -4.53
N ASN A 173 -24.86 -10.51 -4.00
CA ASN A 173 -25.87 -9.51 -3.62
C ASN A 173 -25.42 -8.10 -4.04
N ALA A 174 -25.86 -7.69 -5.22
CA ALA A 174 -25.50 -6.39 -5.79
C ALA A 174 -25.97 -5.21 -4.91
N LYS A 175 -27.13 -5.31 -4.26
CA LYS A 175 -27.65 -4.26 -3.39
C LYS A 175 -26.78 -4.05 -2.15
N PHE A 176 -26.34 -5.13 -1.51
CA PHE A 176 -25.44 -5.04 -0.35
C PHE A 176 -24.04 -4.59 -0.75
N LEU A 177 -23.53 -5.06 -1.88
CA LEU A 177 -22.24 -4.61 -2.42
C LEU A 177 -22.25 -3.10 -2.69
N GLU A 178 -23.30 -2.57 -3.31
CA GLU A 178 -23.41 -1.14 -3.57
C GLU A 178 -23.54 -0.32 -2.28
N LYS A 179 -24.29 -0.79 -1.30
CA LYS A 179 -24.35 -0.13 0.02
C LYS A 179 -22.99 -0.11 0.70
N TRP A 180 -22.24 -1.21 0.62
CA TRP A 180 -20.88 -1.28 1.17
C TRP A 180 -19.94 -0.29 0.46
N LYS A 181 -19.90 -0.28 -0.88
CA LYS A 181 -19.09 0.66 -1.66
C LYS A 181 -19.38 2.13 -1.33
N LYS A 182 -20.65 2.46 -1.07
CA LYS A 182 -21.10 3.83 -0.79
C LYS A 182 -21.01 4.22 0.69
N GLY A 183 -20.59 3.32 1.58
CA GLY A 183 -20.60 3.58 3.02
C GLY A 183 -22.01 3.85 3.55
N MET A 184 -22.95 2.96 3.21
CA MET A 184 -24.37 3.02 3.57
C MET A 184 -24.85 1.68 4.17
N THR A 185 -23.97 1.03 4.92
CA THR A 185 -24.25 -0.29 5.54
C THR A 185 -25.03 -0.14 6.84
N GLY A 186 -24.98 1.00 7.48
CA GLY A 186 -25.53 1.27 8.82
C GLY A 186 -24.53 0.97 9.96
N TYR A 187 -23.32 0.52 9.63
CA TYR A 187 -22.25 0.31 10.61
C TYR A 187 -21.27 1.48 10.55
N PRO A 188 -21.24 2.34 11.59
CA PRO A 188 -20.54 3.64 11.51
C PRO A 188 -19.08 3.56 11.07
N ILE A 189 -18.30 2.62 11.62
CA ILE A 189 -16.87 2.48 11.28
C ILE A 189 -16.67 1.99 9.84
N VAL A 190 -17.54 1.11 9.34
CA VAL A 190 -17.51 0.63 7.95
C VAL A 190 -17.85 1.78 7.01
N ASP A 191 -18.92 2.49 7.31
CA ASP A 191 -19.43 3.59 6.48
C ASP A 191 -18.46 4.76 6.44
N ALA A 192 -17.89 5.13 7.57
CA ALA A 192 -16.85 6.17 7.65
C ALA A 192 -15.63 5.81 6.81
N GLY A 193 -15.13 4.57 6.93
CA GLY A 193 -13.97 4.12 6.17
C GLY A 193 -14.20 4.10 4.67
N MET A 194 -15.36 3.65 4.21
CA MET A 194 -15.68 3.62 2.78
C MET A 194 -15.87 5.02 2.20
N ARG A 195 -16.43 5.96 2.97
CA ARG A 195 -16.54 7.37 2.58
C ARG A 195 -15.18 8.07 2.56
N GLU A 196 -14.31 7.82 3.54
CA GLU A 196 -12.94 8.32 3.56
C GLU A 196 -12.18 7.83 2.31
N LEU A 197 -12.27 6.54 1.98
CA LEU A 197 -11.65 5.98 0.79
C LEU A 197 -12.11 6.69 -0.48
N TYR A 198 -13.41 6.87 -0.65
CA TYR A 198 -13.96 7.52 -1.83
C TYR A 198 -13.57 8.99 -1.92
N GLU A 199 -13.52 9.71 -0.81
CA GLU A 199 -13.21 11.13 -0.76
C GLU A 199 -11.71 11.41 -0.93
N THR A 200 -10.86 10.65 -0.25
CA THR A 200 -9.42 10.95 -0.15
C THR A 200 -8.52 10.05 -0.98
N GLY A 201 -9.03 8.93 -1.52
CA GLY A 201 -8.23 7.89 -2.13
C GLY A 201 -7.37 7.10 -1.14
N TRP A 202 -7.62 7.25 0.17
CA TRP A 202 -6.86 6.59 1.22
C TRP A 202 -7.79 6.09 2.32
N MET A 203 -7.38 5.06 3.04
CA MET A 203 -8.07 4.53 4.21
C MET A 203 -7.05 3.99 5.19
N HIS A 204 -7.27 4.25 6.47
CA HIS A 204 -6.45 3.72 7.55
C HIS A 204 -6.40 2.18 7.53
N ASN A 205 -5.21 1.57 7.75
CA ASN A 205 -5.03 0.12 7.62
C ASN A 205 -5.99 -0.71 8.51
N ARG A 206 -6.20 -0.31 9.76
CA ARG A 206 -7.14 -1.02 10.65
C ARG A 206 -8.58 -0.95 10.14
N VAL A 207 -8.97 0.18 9.57
CA VAL A 207 -10.28 0.35 8.96
C VAL A 207 -10.40 -0.52 7.69
N ARG A 208 -9.35 -0.62 6.86
CA ARG A 208 -9.34 -1.56 5.71
C ARG A 208 -9.61 -3.00 6.14
N MET A 209 -8.99 -3.45 7.24
CA MET A 209 -9.22 -4.79 7.78
C MET A 209 -10.69 -4.96 8.21
N ILE A 210 -11.27 -3.96 8.87
CA ILE A 210 -12.68 -3.99 9.32
C ILE A 210 -13.63 -4.05 8.13
N VAL A 211 -13.48 -3.14 7.16
CA VAL A 211 -14.41 -3.06 6.02
C VAL A 211 -14.28 -4.27 5.10
N ALA A 212 -13.07 -4.81 4.92
CA ALA A 212 -12.85 -6.04 4.16
C ALA A 212 -13.45 -7.26 4.90
N SER A 213 -13.22 -7.36 6.21
CA SER A 213 -13.82 -8.41 7.05
C SER A 213 -15.34 -8.36 7.03
N PHE A 214 -15.93 -7.16 7.07
CA PHE A 214 -17.37 -6.98 6.97
C PHE A 214 -17.91 -7.51 5.63
N LEU A 215 -17.27 -7.16 4.52
CA LEU A 215 -17.65 -7.65 3.19
C LEU A 215 -17.64 -9.18 3.12
N VAL A 216 -16.51 -9.80 3.53
CA VAL A 216 -16.31 -11.25 3.30
C VAL A 216 -16.96 -12.12 4.34
N LYS A 217 -17.04 -11.70 5.62
CA LYS A 217 -17.56 -12.52 6.71
C LYS A 217 -19.03 -12.26 7.01
N HIS A 218 -19.47 -11.00 7.00
CA HIS A 218 -20.85 -10.65 7.32
C HIS A 218 -21.74 -10.65 6.09
N LEU A 219 -21.31 -10.04 4.99
CA LEU A 219 -22.07 -10.05 3.75
C LEU A 219 -21.83 -11.31 2.91
N ARG A 220 -20.78 -12.08 3.19
CA ARG A 220 -20.32 -13.25 2.44
C ARG A 220 -20.12 -12.97 0.95
N ILE A 221 -19.80 -11.74 0.59
CA ILE A 221 -19.49 -11.35 -0.78
C ILE A 221 -18.01 -11.65 -1.04
N HIS A 222 -17.73 -12.20 -2.24
CA HIS A 222 -16.38 -12.62 -2.60
C HIS A 222 -15.37 -11.48 -2.49
N TRP A 223 -14.21 -11.75 -1.92
CA TRP A 223 -13.18 -10.74 -1.65
C TRP A 223 -12.70 -9.99 -2.90
N MET A 224 -12.75 -10.62 -4.09
CA MET A 224 -12.37 -9.98 -5.36
C MET A 224 -13.24 -8.76 -5.70
N GLU A 225 -14.50 -8.72 -5.28
CA GLU A 225 -15.35 -7.53 -5.44
C GLU A 225 -14.83 -6.36 -4.59
N GLY A 226 -14.35 -6.65 -3.39
CA GLY A 226 -13.71 -5.66 -2.52
C GLY A 226 -12.37 -5.19 -3.08
N GLU A 227 -11.52 -6.11 -3.54
CA GLU A 227 -10.24 -5.81 -4.17
C GLU A 227 -10.42 -4.90 -5.39
N LYS A 228 -11.34 -5.23 -6.28
CA LYS A 228 -11.68 -4.42 -7.46
C LYS A 228 -12.08 -3.00 -7.06
N HIS A 229 -12.89 -2.85 -6.02
CA HIS A 229 -13.28 -1.53 -5.53
C HIS A 229 -12.10 -0.75 -4.94
N PHE A 230 -11.28 -1.39 -4.09
CA PHE A 230 -10.08 -0.78 -3.55
C PHE A 230 -9.09 -0.36 -4.62
N LYS A 231 -8.85 -1.22 -5.62
CA LYS A 231 -7.98 -0.91 -6.76
C LYS A 231 -8.43 0.33 -7.54
N ASN A 232 -9.75 0.54 -7.64
CA ASN A 232 -10.31 1.69 -8.35
C ASN A 232 -10.28 2.99 -7.53
N CYS A 233 -10.27 2.91 -6.19
CA CYS A 233 -10.40 4.06 -5.31
C CYS A 233 -9.07 4.49 -4.64
N LEU A 234 -8.14 3.56 -4.41
CA LEU A 234 -6.87 3.87 -3.75
C LEU A 234 -5.87 4.58 -4.67
N VAL A 235 -5.27 5.65 -4.15
CA VAL A 235 -4.10 6.32 -4.74
C VAL A 235 -2.81 5.56 -4.50
#